data_bced59886006ace88527480a1c19283a
#
_entry.id   bced59886006ace88527480a1c19283a
#
_cell.length_a   1.000
_cell.length_b   1.000
_cell.length_c   1.000
_cell.angle_alpha   90.00
_cell.angle_beta   90.00
_cell.angle_gamma   90.00
#
_symmetry.space_group_name_H-M   'P 1'
#
loop_
_entity.id
_entity.type
_entity.pdbx_description
1 polymer ?
#
loop_
_entity_poly.entity_id
_entity_poly.type
_entity_poly.pdbx_seq_one_letter_code
_entity_poly.pdbx_strand_id
1 'polypeptide(L)'
;MKKLLAILLAFTLVLSLAGCSGNAAEGDSQDVIELTLWTYPAGDWGDKAAVETLLTQFNSVYPNIHVTVQCLDQTAADDTVSTAVDGGLAPDLLLAGPEQLMKVWGAQGLLADLSDMWDDTDKAEINDVCQSACFTTDGKCYMYPLAMNVQCMAINYDAFVTAGADQYIDLTTRTWTTEQFIQAVKALYSKYGEPAAAVYCSGQNGDQGTRALVTNLYGGEFTNAAHTAYTVNSEANRQALELLRSMDGVSFDDAINGEEEATLFYHEALKISFCWSLSQQLTPVVDEPEEEGADPVIHDAGKTVNGQTIEFMSFPSETGESRLPGDIWGFGVFDNGDQTKIDAAKLLIRFFADGQGTSAAVRATGEFPIRSAADGVNLANLWAGNDTMTEYGKLTAYMATFTS
;
A
#
# COMPACT_ATOMS: atom_id res chain seq x y z
N MET A 1 34.32 32.97 12.09
CA MET A 1 34.71 33.16 10.69
C MET A 1 34.63 31.83 9.99
N LYS A 2 33.48 31.41 9.48
CA LYS A 2 33.35 30.30 8.56
C LYS A 2 32.32 30.69 7.51
N LYS A 3 32.74 30.62 6.26
CA LYS A 3 32.06 31.18 5.10
C LYS A 3 30.83 30.32 4.76
N LEU A 4 29.65 30.96 4.71
CA LEU A 4 28.49 30.48 4.01
C LEU A 4 28.82 30.38 2.51
N LEU A 5 28.61 29.21 1.93
CA LEU A 5 28.65 29.03 0.48
C LEU A 5 27.18 28.91 0.02
N ALA A 6 26.63 30.04 -0.44
CA ALA A 6 25.35 30.07 -1.13
C ALA A 6 25.60 29.73 -2.59
N ILE A 7 25.02 28.65 -3.09
CA ILE A 7 25.00 28.32 -4.52
C ILE A 7 23.74 28.95 -5.09
N LEU A 8 23.96 30.11 -5.76
CA LEU A 8 22.95 30.80 -6.55
C LEU A 8 22.95 30.17 -7.94
N LEU A 9 21.90 29.39 -8.26
CA LEU A 9 21.67 28.98 -9.66
C LEU A 9 20.98 30.11 -10.39
N ALA A 10 21.75 30.82 -11.25
CA ALA A 10 21.25 31.87 -12.11
C ALA A 10 20.55 31.28 -13.33
N PHE A 11 19.24 31.47 -13.43
CA PHE A 11 18.48 31.25 -14.65
C PHE A 11 18.78 32.40 -15.61
N THR A 12 19.48 32.14 -16.71
CA THR A 12 19.66 33.08 -17.81
C THR A 12 18.48 32.99 -18.76
N LEU A 13 17.65 34.03 -18.70
CA LEU A 13 16.61 34.31 -19.70
C LEU A 13 17.27 34.81 -20.98
N VAL A 14 17.16 34.08 -22.08
CA VAL A 14 17.51 34.57 -23.40
C VAL A 14 16.24 34.96 -24.16
N LEU A 15 15.94 36.24 -24.19
CA LEU A 15 15.02 36.82 -25.18
C LEU A 15 15.71 36.92 -26.52
N SER A 16 15.23 36.24 -27.55
CA SER A 16 15.53 36.52 -28.93
C SER A 16 14.24 36.89 -29.67
N LEU A 17 14.02 38.17 -29.85
CA LEU A 17 13.10 38.71 -30.86
C LEU A 17 13.76 38.60 -32.24
N ALA A 18 13.12 37.87 -33.14
CA ALA A 18 13.30 38.13 -34.56
C ALA A 18 11.99 37.75 -35.26
N GLY A 19 11.28 38.78 -35.71
CA GLY A 19 10.13 38.61 -36.56
C GLY A 19 10.56 38.27 -37.98
N CYS A 20 9.76 37.43 -38.64
CA CYS A 20 9.55 37.43 -40.08
C CYS A 20 8.20 36.77 -40.39
N SER A 21 7.35 37.53 -41.07
CA SER A 21 6.08 37.11 -41.61
C SER A 21 6.24 36.01 -42.67
N GLY A 22 5.48 34.96 -42.49
CA GLY A 22 5.21 33.97 -43.52
C GLY A 22 3.92 33.24 -43.17
N ASN A 23 2.90 33.38 -44.02
CA ASN A 23 1.67 32.60 -43.95
C ASN A 23 2.00 31.13 -43.93
N ALA A 24 1.82 30.46 -42.81
CA ALA A 24 1.70 29.03 -42.69
C ALA A 24 0.33 28.71 -42.09
N ALA A 25 -0.31 27.71 -42.61
CA ALA A 25 -1.63 27.25 -42.21
C ALA A 25 -1.77 27.22 -40.68
N GLU A 26 -2.93 27.68 -40.18
CA GLU A 26 -3.36 27.47 -38.80
C GLU A 26 -3.49 25.98 -38.55
N GLY A 27 -2.38 25.35 -38.16
CA GLY A 27 -2.41 24.14 -37.35
C GLY A 27 -2.71 24.61 -35.94
N ASP A 28 -3.73 24.08 -35.37
CA ASP A 28 -4.16 24.26 -33.99
C ASP A 28 -2.96 23.90 -33.06
N SER A 29 -2.10 24.85 -32.79
CA SER A 29 -1.00 24.66 -31.82
C SER A 29 -1.65 24.78 -30.44
N GLN A 30 -2.13 23.63 -29.92
CA GLN A 30 -2.49 23.58 -28.49
C GLN A 30 -1.29 24.08 -27.66
N ASP A 31 -1.57 25.01 -26.77
CA ASP A 31 -0.55 25.50 -25.87
C ASP A 31 0.05 24.35 -25.06
N VAL A 32 1.38 24.34 -24.92
CA VAL A 32 2.08 23.33 -24.16
C VAL A 32 1.81 23.55 -22.67
N ILE A 33 1.39 22.50 -21.97
CA ILE A 33 1.13 22.52 -20.53
C ILE A 33 2.24 21.72 -19.85
N GLU A 34 2.95 22.37 -18.94
CA GLU A 34 4.02 21.75 -18.16
C GLU A 34 3.48 21.35 -16.78
N LEU A 35 3.56 20.04 -16.44
CA LEU A 35 3.17 19.49 -15.15
C LEU A 35 4.38 18.89 -14.43
N THR A 36 4.32 18.92 -13.10
CA THR A 36 5.25 18.22 -12.21
C THR A 36 4.50 17.11 -11.46
N LEU A 37 4.99 15.90 -11.57
CA LEU A 37 4.48 14.73 -10.85
C LEU A 37 5.53 14.26 -9.83
N TRP A 38 5.18 14.25 -8.55
CA TRP A 38 6.01 13.62 -7.54
C TRP A 38 5.38 12.30 -7.10
N THR A 39 6.22 11.28 -6.85
CA THR A 39 5.74 9.95 -6.51
C THR A 39 6.41 9.43 -5.24
N TYR A 40 5.60 8.98 -4.29
CA TYR A 40 6.07 8.09 -3.24
C TYR A 40 6.47 6.74 -3.87
N PRO A 41 7.41 6.00 -3.27
CA PRO A 41 7.97 4.79 -3.87
C PRO A 41 7.02 3.57 -3.77
N ALA A 42 5.93 3.59 -4.53
CA ALA A 42 5.02 2.47 -4.70
C ALA A 42 5.52 1.58 -5.85
N GLY A 43 6.29 0.55 -5.56
CA GLY A 43 6.91 -0.30 -6.58
C GLY A 43 7.76 0.51 -7.57
N ASP A 44 7.55 0.28 -8.87
CA ASP A 44 8.27 0.97 -9.96
C ASP A 44 7.94 2.48 -10.06
N TRP A 45 6.90 2.96 -9.37
CA TRP A 45 6.66 4.40 -9.24
C TRP A 45 7.76 5.11 -8.42
N GLY A 46 8.60 4.36 -7.70
CA GLY A 46 9.82 4.84 -7.07
C GLY A 46 11.02 4.95 -8.01
N ASP A 47 10.94 4.41 -9.23
CA ASP A 47 12.00 4.44 -10.23
C ASP A 47 11.68 5.44 -11.35
N LYS A 48 12.54 6.44 -11.52
CA LYS A 48 12.31 7.51 -12.49
C LYS A 48 12.22 7.01 -13.94
N ALA A 49 13.03 6.04 -14.34
CA ALA A 49 13.04 5.53 -15.71
C ALA A 49 11.77 4.71 -16.01
N ALA A 50 11.27 3.99 -15.00
CA ALA A 50 10.00 3.27 -15.12
C ALA A 50 8.83 4.24 -15.28
N VAL A 51 8.76 5.30 -14.46
CA VAL A 51 7.71 6.32 -14.56
C VAL A 51 7.78 7.09 -15.88
N GLU A 52 8.97 7.46 -16.36
CA GLU A 52 9.14 8.09 -17.67
C GLU A 52 8.66 7.19 -18.82
N THR A 53 8.79 5.87 -18.67
CA THR A 53 8.24 4.89 -19.62
C THR A 53 6.70 4.90 -19.62
N LEU A 54 6.07 4.96 -18.45
CA LEU A 54 4.60 5.12 -18.33
C LEU A 54 4.15 6.45 -18.96
N LEU A 55 4.84 7.55 -18.67
CA LEU A 55 4.54 8.87 -19.21
C LEU A 55 4.66 8.94 -20.74
N THR A 56 5.52 8.12 -21.35
CA THR A 56 5.60 7.99 -22.83
C THR A 56 4.28 7.53 -23.43
N GLN A 57 3.55 6.64 -22.74
CA GLN A 57 2.22 6.19 -23.19
C GLN A 57 1.20 7.33 -23.08
N PHE A 58 1.22 8.07 -21.98
CA PHE A 58 0.37 9.25 -21.77
C PHE A 58 0.63 10.31 -22.85
N ASN A 59 1.87 10.65 -23.12
CA ASN A 59 2.27 11.65 -24.10
C ASN A 59 1.90 11.28 -25.54
N SER A 60 1.73 9.98 -25.82
CA SER A 60 1.24 9.53 -27.14
C SER A 60 -0.23 9.92 -27.38
N VAL A 61 -1.00 10.12 -26.33
CA VAL A 61 -2.42 10.54 -26.37
C VAL A 61 -2.56 12.04 -26.18
N TYR A 62 -1.75 12.62 -25.28
CA TYR A 62 -1.77 14.04 -24.91
C TYR A 62 -0.41 14.69 -25.19
N PRO A 63 -0.04 14.90 -26.47
CA PRO A 63 1.31 15.36 -26.84
C PRO A 63 1.62 16.79 -26.43
N ASN A 64 0.61 17.58 -26.06
CA ASN A 64 0.76 18.95 -25.55
C ASN A 64 0.88 19.03 -24.01
N ILE A 65 0.80 17.92 -23.29
CA ILE A 65 1.00 17.89 -21.83
C ILE A 65 2.33 17.22 -21.54
N HIS A 66 3.29 18.02 -21.06
CA HIS A 66 4.61 17.53 -20.69
C HIS A 66 4.69 17.34 -19.17
N VAL A 67 5.11 16.17 -18.73
CA VAL A 67 5.17 15.82 -17.31
C VAL A 67 6.62 15.57 -16.90
N THR A 68 7.10 16.35 -15.94
CA THR A 68 8.39 16.12 -15.29
C THR A 68 8.16 15.35 -14.00
N VAL A 69 8.86 14.21 -13.81
CA VAL A 69 8.71 13.36 -12.64
C VAL A 69 9.85 13.53 -11.65
N GLN A 70 9.52 13.52 -10.36
CA GLN A 70 10.44 13.36 -9.24
C GLN A 70 9.97 12.19 -8.37
N CYS A 71 10.77 11.13 -8.30
CA CYS A 71 10.55 10.05 -7.34
C CYS A 71 11.15 10.45 -5.99
N LEU A 72 10.39 10.25 -4.94
CA LEU A 72 10.76 10.63 -3.57
C LEU A 72 11.47 9.46 -2.88
N ASP A 73 12.35 9.77 -1.94
CA ASP A 73 12.95 8.77 -1.06
C ASP A 73 11.96 8.41 0.06
N GLN A 74 11.83 7.11 0.37
CA GLN A 74 10.85 6.60 1.36
C GLN A 74 10.97 7.31 2.72
N THR A 75 12.17 7.60 3.16
CA THR A 75 12.42 8.17 4.50
C THR A 75 12.33 9.69 4.54
N ALA A 76 12.48 10.35 3.40
CA ALA A 76 12.51 11.82 3.29
C ALA A 76 11.31 12.40 2.53
N ALA A 77 10.36 11.57 2.09
CA ALA A 77 9.25 12.01 1.23
C ALA A 77 8.40 13.10 1.90
N ASP A 78 7.93 12.87 3.12
CA ASP A 78 7.06 13.79 3.84
C ASP A 78 7.73 15.15 4.09
N ASP A 79 9.00 15.15 4.51
CA ASP A 79 9.78 16.36 4.75
C ASP A 79 10.06 17.12 3.42
N THR A 80 10.29 16.38 2.34
CA THR A 80 10.54 16.94 1.01
C THR A 80 9.30 17.67 0.48
N VAL A 81 8.12 17.01 0.55
CA VAL A 81 6.86 17.61 0.11
C VAL A 81 6.50 18.80 1.01
N SER A 82 6.61 18.66 2.35
CA SER A 82 6.33 19.74 3.29
C SER A 82 7.19 20.97 3.02
N THR A 83 8.48 20.78 2.79
CA THR A 83 9.41 21.89 2.48
C THR A 83 9.05 22.59 1.17
N ALA A 84 8.64 21.84 0.15
CA ALA A 84 8.22 22.41 -1.12
C ALA A 84 6.91 23.18 -0.98
N VAL A 85 5.94 22.66 -0.26
CA VAL A 85 4.66 23.31 0.03
C VAL A 85 4.89 24.63 0.77
N ASP A 86 5.69 24.63 1.83
CA ASP A 86 6.04 25.82 2.62
C ASP A 86 6.79 26.87 1.78
N GLY A 87 7.56 26.41 0.81
CA GLY A 87 8.27 27.26 -0.14
C GLY A 87 7.43 27.78 -1.31
N GLY A 88 6.17 27.38 -1.44
CA GLY A 88 5.32 27.70 -2.60
C GLY A 88 5.76 27.00 -3.90
N LEU A 89 6.41 25.84 -3.77
CA LEU A 89 6.95 25.01 -4.86
C LEU A 89 6.34 23.61 -4.87
N ALA A 90 5.10 23.47 -4.37
CA ALA A 90 4.38 22.21 -4.41
C ALA A 90 4.31 21.65 -5.83
N PRO A 91 4.38 20.31 -6.04
CA PRO A 91 4.17 19.72 -7.36
C PRO A 91 2.74 19.97 -7.86
N ASP A 92 2.47 19.77 -9.14
CA ASP A 92 1.11 19.81 -9.64
C ASP A 92 0.34 18.52 -9.23
N LEU A 93 1.02 17.36 -9.27
CA LEU A 93 0.44 16.07 -8.85
C LEU A 93 1.35 15.35 -7.84
N LEU A 94 0.69 14.59 -6.97
CA LEU A 94 1.35 13.70 -6.02
C LEU A 94 0.70 12.31 -6.09
N LEU A 95 1.51 11.26 -6.28
CA LEU A 95 1.11 9.87 -6.03
C LEU A 95 1.50 9.52 -4.60
N ALA A 96 0.50 9.26 -3.74
CA ALA A 96 0.71 8.92 -2.33
C ALA A 96 -0.46 8.13 -1.76
N GLY A 97 -0.39 7.80 -0.48
CA GLY A 97 -1.48 7.18 0.27
C GLY A 97 -2.49 8.20 0.83
N PRO A 98 -3.60 7.71 1.41
CA PRO A 98 -4.65 8.58 1.99
C PRO A 98 -4.15 9.37 3.21
N GLU A 99 -3.12 8.89 3.91
CA GLU A 99 -2.52 9.63 5.03
C GLU A 99 -2.03 11.00 4.55
N GLN A 100 -1.23 11.03 3.50
CA GLN A 100 -0.68 12.26 2.94
C GLN A 100 -1.76 13.09 2.22
N LEU A 101 -2.53 12.46 1.32
CA LEU A 101 -3.45 13.19 0.46
C LEU A 101 -4.69 13.69 1.21
N MET A 102 -5.28 12.87 2.07
CA MET A 102 -6.53 13.23 2.75
C MET A 102 -6.30 13.90 4.10
N LYS A 103 -5.42 13.30 4.96
CA LYS A 103 -5.26 13.75 6.35
C LYS A 103 -4.25 14.89 6.51
N VAL A 104 -3.25 14.98 5.62
CA VAL A 104 -2.25 16.07 5.67
C VAL A 104 -2.61 17.19 4.71
N TRP A 105 -2.46 16.99 3.40
CA TRP A 105 -2.58 18.09 2.42
C TRP A 105 -4.02 18.49 2.13
N GLY A 106 -4.93 17.52 2.00
CA GLY A 106 -6.36 17.77 1.80
C GLY A 106 -6.99 18.47 3.00
N ALA A 107 -6.67 18.02 4.23
CA ALA A 107 -7.17 18.65 5.45
C ALA A 107 -6.71 20.09 5.62
N GLN A 108 -5.57 20.47 5.05
CA GLN A 108 -5.07 21.86 5.01
C GLN A 108 -5.69 22.70 3.89
N GLY A 109 -6.49 22.08 3.00
CA GLY A 109 -7.12 22.77 1.87
C GLY A 109 -6.14 23.14 0.75
N LEU A 110 -5.06 22.37 0.61
CA LEU A 110 -4.00 22.59 -0.38
C LEU A 110 -4.22 21.81 -1.67
N LEU A 111 -5.15 20.84 -1.66
CA LEU A 111 -5.47 20.02 -2.81
C LEU A 111 -6.76 20.47 -3.49
N ALA A 112 -6.79 20.33 -4.81
CA ALA A 112 -7.98 20.53 -5.62
C ALA A 112 -9.01 19.42 -5.33
N ASP A 113 -10.28 19.79 -5.34
CA ASP A 113 -11.38 18.83 -5.19
C ASP A 113 -11.54 18.02 -6.49
N LEU A 114 -11.43 16.71 -6.38
CA LEU A 114 -11.55 15.73 -7.46
C LEU A 114 -12.91 15.02 -7.47
N SER A 115 -13.89 15.49 -6.69
CA SER A 115 -15.22 14.84 -6.59
C SER A 115 -15.95 14.80 -7.93
N ASP A 116 -15.69 15.73 -8.84
CA ASP A 116 -16.20 15.78 -10.20
C ASP A 116 -15.63 14.70 -11.13
N MET A 117 -14.57 14.03 -10.72
CA MET A 117 -14.00 12.90 -11.46
C MET A 117 -14.76 11.59 -11.20
N TRP A 118 -15.54 11.49 -10.12
CA TRP A 118 -16.24 10.27 -9.75
C TRP A 118 -17.61 10.19 -10.38
N ASP A 119 -17.84 9.16 -11.16
CA ASP A 119 -19.14 8.84 -11.73
C ASP A 119 -19.83 7.65 -11.02
N ASP A 120 -20.98 7.24 -11.52
CA ASP A 120 -21.74 6.13 -10.94
C ASP A 120 -21.03 4.77 -11.16
N THR A 121 -20.18 4.64 -12.18
CA THR A 121 -19.38 3.44 -12.43
C THR A 121 -18.28 3.32 -11.41
N ASP A 122 -17.54 4.41 -11.14
CA ASP A 122 -16.50 4.44 -10.11
C ASP A 122 -17.07 4.01 -8.74
N LYS A 123 -18.24 4.57 -8.38
CA LYS A 123 -18.91 4.24 -7.12
C LYS A 123 -19.43 2.81 -7.04
N ALA A 124 -19.71 2.18 -8.18
CA ALA A 124 -20.17 0.79 -8.22
C ALA A 124 -19.02 -0.23 -8.19
N GLU A 125 -17.86 0.13 -8.73
CA GLU A 125 -16.71 -0.79 -8.88
C GLU A 125 -15.70 -0.73 -7.73
N ILE A 126 -15.50 0.45 -7.15
CA ILE A 126 -14.56 0.66 -6.05
C ILE A 126 -15.26 0.32 -4.73
N ASN A 127 -14.65 -0.52 -3.90
CA ASN A 127 -15.29 -0.91 -2.64
C ASN A 127 -15.48 0.28 -1.68
N ASP A 128 -16.47 0.18 -0.78
CA ASP A 128 -16.87 1.26 0.12
C ASP A 128 -15.73 1.73 1.04
N VAL A 129 -14.84 0.83 1.44
CA VAL A 129 -13.68 1.16 2.30
C VAL A 129 -12.72 2.07 1.54
N CYS A 130 -12.39 1.72 0.30
CA CYS A 130 -11.52 2.53 -0.54
C CYS A 130 -12.18 3.88 -0.90
N GLN A 131 -13.49 3.89 -1.18
CA GLN A 131 -14.22 5.15 -1.40
C GLN A 131 -14.16 6.04 -0.16
N SER A 132 -14.41 5.49 1.03
CA SER A 132 -14.38 6.25 2.29
C SER A 132 -13.03 6.88 2.58
N ALA A 133 -11.95 6.27 2.11
CA ALA A 133 -10.60 6.83 2.23
C ALA A 133 -10.31 8.00 1.29
N CYS A 134 -11.09 8.13 0.21
CA CYS A 134 -10.90 9.17 -0.80
C CYS A 134 -11.79 10.42 -0.57
N PHE A 135 -12.81 10.31 0.30
CA PHE A 135 -13.75 11.38 0.54
C PHE A 135 -13.70 11.90 1.98
N THR A 136 -13.86 13.20 2.12
CA THR A 136 -14.11 13.84 3.41
C THR A 136 -15.60 13.69 3.81
N THR A 137 -15.92 13.95 5.06
CA THR A 137 -17.30 13.89 5.58
C THR A 137 -18.24 14.91 4.93
N ASP A 138 -17.71 16.00 4.37
CA ASP A 138 -18.48 17.01 3.61
C ASP A 138 -18.51 16.74 2.09
N GLY A 139 -18.03 15.57 1.66
CA GLY A 139 -18.15 15.05 0.31
C GLY A 139 -17.11 15.54 -0.69
N LYS A 140 -16.04 16.18 -0.23
CA LYS A 140 -14.90 16.52 -1.08
C LYS A 140 -13.98 15.32 -1.26
N CYS A 141 -13.36 15.23 -2.43
CA CYS A 141 -12.41 14.19 -2.77
C CYS A 141 -11.05 14.79 -3.08
N TYR A 142 -10.02 14.36 -2.35
CA TYR A 142 -8.65 14.83 -2.57
C TYR A 142 -7.70 13.72 -3.08
N MET A 143 -8.24 12.53 -3.30
CA MET A 143 -7.49 11.39 -3.79
C MET A 143 -8.30 10.62 -4.81
N TYR A 144 -7.74 10.40 -6.02
CA TYR A 144 -8.31 9.46 -6.98
C TYR A 144 -7.50 8.15 -6.95
N PRO A 145 -8.12 7.01 -6.56
CA PRO A 145 -7.38 5.80 -6.22
C PRO A 145 -6.91 5.03 -7.45
N LEU A 146 -5.75 4.37 -7.32
CA LEU A 146 -5.10 3.59 -8.38
C LEU A 146 -5.02 2.10 -8.05
N ALA A 147 -4.44 1.78 -6.91
CA ALA A 147 -4.12 0.41 -6.51
C ALA A 147 -4.33 0.23 -5.01
N MET A 148 -4.45 -1.04 -4.59
CA MET A 148 -4.60 -1.41 -3.19
C MET A 148 -3.79 -2.65 -2.84
N ASN A 149 -3.46 -2.79 -1.57
CA ASN A 149 -2.87 -3.97 -0.98
C ASN A 149 -3.51 -4.26 0.39
N VAL A 150 -3.28 -5.45 0.93
CA VAL A 150 -3.74 -5.84 2.26
C VAL A 150 -2.62 -6.49 3.03
N GLN A 151 -2.63 -6.33 4.35
CA GLN A 151 -1.80 -7.08 5.28
C GLN A 151 -2.57 -8.29 5.79
N CYS A 152 -1.86 -9.39 6.03
CA CYS A 152 -2.43 -10.65 6.43
C CYS A 152 -1.54 -11.38 7.42
N MET A 153 -1.79 -12.66 7.64
CA MET A 153 -0.95 -13.57 8.42
C MET A 153 -0.15 -14.47 7.48
N ALA A 154 0.92 -15.05 8.00
CA ALA A 154 1.61 -16.17 7.36
C ALA A 154 1.66 -17.38 8.29
N ILE A 155 1.73 -18.56 7.68
CA ILE A 155 1.91 -19.84 8.36
C ILE A 155 3.05 -20.64 7.71
N ASN A 156 3.80 -21.34 8.52
CA ASN A 156 4.70 -22.38 8.06
C ASN A 156 3.87 -23.64 7.73
N TYR A 157 3.52 -23.79 6.46
CA TYR A 157 2.60 -24.86 6.03
C TYR A 157 3.15 -26.26 6.29
N ASP A 158 4.43 -26.49 6.07
CA ASP A 158 5.06 -27.79 6.33
C ASP A 158 5.00 -28.14 7.82
N ALA A 159 5.14 -27.17 8.70
CA ALA A 159 4.96 -27.34 10.14
C ALA A 159 3.49 -27.66 10.49
N PHE A 160 2.53 -27.00 9.83
CA PHE A 160 1.10 -27.30 10.00
C PHE A 160 0.78 -28.73 9.59
N VAL A 161 1.24 -29.20 8.42
CA VAL A 161 1.07 -30.58 7.96
C VAL A 161 1.70 -31.57 8.96
N THR A 162 2.92 -31.30 9.42
CA THR A 162 3.63 -32.15 10.39
C THR A 162 2.90 -32.27 11.72
N ALA A 163 2.20 -31.22 12.15
CA ALA A 163 1.41 -31.20 13.38
C ALA A 163 -0.04 -31.68 13.19
N GLY A 164 -0.48 -31.92 11.94
CA GLY A 164 -1.88 -32.21 11.61
C GLY A 164 -2.80 -30.99 11.81
N ALA A 165 -2.24 -29.79 11.75
CA ALA A 165 -2.96 -28.53 11.89
C ALA A 165 -3.55 -28.02 10.56
N ASP A 166 -3.09 -28.54 9.42
CA ASP A 166 -3.55 -28.22 8.07
C ASP A 166 -5.04 -28.48 7.85
N GLN A 167 -5.65 -29.40 8.59
CA GLN A 167 -7.09 -29.65 8.57
C GLN A 167 -7.96 -28.50 9.10
N TYR A 168 -7.36 -27.51 9.77
CA TYR A 168 -8.06 -26.38 10.37
C TYR A 168 -7.98 -25.12 9.52
N ILE A 169 -7.39 -25.17 8.33
CA ILE A 169 -7.29 -24.05 7.40
C ILE A 169 -7.93 -24.37 6.06
N ASP A 170 -8.43 -23.37 5.36
CA ASP A 170 -8.89 -23.48 3.99
C ASP A 170 -7.98 -22.66 3.07
N LEU A 171 -7.06 -23.31 2.37
CA LEU A 171 -6.17 -22.66 1.41
C LEU A 171 -6.87 -22.18 0.14
N THR A 172 -8.11 -22.63 -0.13
CA THR A 172 -8.87 -22.18 -1.29
C THR A 172 -9.39 -20.76 -1.08
N THR A 173 -9.91 -20.49 0.12
CA THR A 173 -10.45 -19.19 0.52
C THR A 173 -9.44 -18.37 1.33
N ARG A 174 -8.36 -18.99 1.79
CA ARG A 174 -7.35 -18.39 2.66
C ARG A 174 -7.92 -17.91 4.00
N THR A 175 -8.94 -18.61 4.49
CA THR A 175 -9.69 -18.25 5.71
C THR A 175 -9.69 -19.36 6.75
N TRP A 176 -9.95 -18.99 7.98
CA TRP A 176 -10.21 -19.84 9.13
C TRP A 176 -11.05 -19.14 10.18
N THR A 177 -11.72 -19.93 10.99
CA THR A 177 -12.46 -19.39 12.13
C THR A 177 -11.58 -19.26 13.37
N THR A 178 -12.02 -18.47 14.34
CA THR A 178 -11.38 -18.36 15.67
C THR A 178 -11.20 -19.74 16.31
N GLU A 179 -12.21 -20.62 16.21
CA GLU A 179 -12.11 -21.98 16.75
C GLU A 179 -11.07 -22.82 16.00
N GLN A 180 -11.01 -22.73 14.68
CA GLN A 180 -10.00 -23.41 13.87
C GLN A 180 -8.58 -22.94 14.20
N PHE A 181 -8.39 -21.63 14.41
CA PHE A 181 -7.12 -21.05 14.87
C PHE A 181 -6.70 -21.65 16.23
N ILE A 182 -7.63 -21.71 17.20
CA ILE A 182 -7.37 -22.32 18.51
C ILE A 182 -6.90 -23.76 18.36
N GLN A 183 -7.58 -24.56 17.53
CA GLN A 183 -7.22 -25.97 17.32
C GLN A 183 -5.87 -26.12 16.60
N ALA A 184 -5.58 -25.28 15.62
CA ALA A 184 -4.30 -25.27 14.91
C ALA A 184 -3.14 -24.95 15.86
N VAL A 185 -3.24 -23.87 16.64
CA VAL A 185 -2.22 -23.48 17.63
C VAL A 185 -2.00 -24.60 18.66
N LYS A 186 -3.08 -25.22 19.14
CA LYS A 186 -3.00 -26.34 20.08
C LYS A 186 -2.28 -27.56 19.48
N ALA A 187 -2.56 -27.88 18.21
CA ALA A 187 -1.89 -28.97 17.51
C ALA A 187 -0.40 -28.70 17.34
N LEU A 188 -0.04 -27.47 16.95
CA LEU A 188 1.35 -27.02 16.83
C LEU A 188 2.08 -27.09 18.18
N TYR A 189 1.49 -26.54 19.25
CA TYR A 189 2.08 -26.63 20.59
C TYR A 189 2.26 -28.06 21.07
N SER A 190 1.27 -28.92 20.85
CA SER A 190 1.35 -30.34 21.20
C SER A 190 2.48 -31.06 20.45
N LYS A 191 2.79 -30.65 19.22
CA LYS A 191 3.82 -31.26 18.40
C LYS A 191 5.23 -30.75 18.76
N TYR A 192 5.37 -29.42 18.94
CA TYR A 192 6.70 -28.79 19.07
C TYR A 192 7.09 -28.46 20.50
N GLY A 193 6.12 -28.34 21.43
CA GLY A 193 6.38 -28.01 22.84
C GLY A 193 6.75 -26.56 23.10
N GLU A 194 6.67 -25.71 22.08
CA GLU A 194 7.04 -24.30 22.11
C GLU A 194 5.88 -23.45 21.53
N PRO A 195 5.77 -22.16 21.88
CA PRO A 195 4.78 -21.28 21.29
C PRO A 195 4.91 -21.21 19.77
N ALA A 196 3.78 -21.35 19.09
CA ALA A 196 3.71 -21.28 17.63
C ALA A 196 3.59 -19.86 17.09
N ALA A 197 3.16 -18.93 17.95
CA ALA A 197 2.93 -17.53 17.61
C ALA A 197 3.31 -16.61 18.77
N ALA A 198 3.61 -15.34 18.48
CA ALA A 198 3.92 -14.32 19.47
C ALA A 198 3.01 -13.09 19.30
N VAL A 199 2.36 -12.67 20.37
CA VAL A 199 1.73 -11.36 20.48
C VAL A 199 2.81 -10.34 20.83
N TYR A 200 2.97 -9.31 20.04
CA TYR A 200 4.05 -8.32 20.14
C TYR A 200 3.50 -6.89 20.11
N CYS A 201 4.24 -5.94 20.69
CA CYS A 201 3.81 -4.54 20.75
C CYS A 201 4.96 -3.52 20.91
N SER A 202 6.19 -3.89 20.59
CA SER A 202 7.33 -2.96 20.69
C SER A 202 7.32 -1.92 19.57
N GLY A 203 7.73 -0.71 19.92
CA GLY A 203 7.91 0.39 18.97
C GLY A 203 6.62 1.10 18.55
N GLN A 204 6.79 2.26 17.96
CA GLN A 204 5.71 3.02 17.36
C GLN A 204 5.30 2.34 16.04
N ASN A 205 4.01 2.06 15.87
CA ASN A 205 3.46 1.33 14.72
C ASN A 205 3.99 -0.12 14.55
N GLY A 206 4.65 -0.68 15.56
CA GLY A 206 5.21 -2.03 15.50
C GLY A 206 4.22 -3.16 15.82
N ASP A 207 2.99 -2.85 16.20
CA ASP A 207 1.99 -3.81 16.71
C ASP A 207 0.80 -4.04 15.75
N GLN A 208 0.91 -3.66 14.49
CA GLN A 208 -0.19 -3.69 13.51
C GLN A 208 -0.81 -5.08 13.36
N GLY A 209 0.01 -6.13 13.23
CA GLY A 209 -0.46 -7.51 13.13
C GLY A 209 -1.16 -7.98 14.40
N THR A 210 -0.64 -7.64 15.57
CA THR A 210 -1.30 -7.92 16.86
C THR A 210 -2.66 -7.24 16.94
N ARG A 211 -2.77 -5.98 16.56
CA ARG A 211 -4.04 -5.24 16.55
C ARG A 211 -5.05 -5.88 15.59
N ALA A 212 -4.61 -6.24 14.40
CA ALA A 212 -5.45 -6.90 13.41
C ALA A 212 -5.95 -8.27 13.92
N LEU A 213 -5.10 -9.08 14.55
CA LEU A 213 -5.51 -10.34 15.17
C LEU A 213 -6.57 -10.10 16.25
N VAL A 214 -6.30 -9.21 17.22
CA VAL A 214 -7.20 -8.94 18.35
C VAL A 214 -8.59 -8.47 17.88
N THR A 215 -8.65 -7.58 16.89
CA THR A 215 -9.94 -7.08 16.38
C THR A 215 -10.70 -8.12 15.58
N ASN A 216 -10.01 -9.02 14.88
CA ASN A 216 -10.66 -10.06 14.08
C ASN A 216 -11.25 -11.18 14.92
N LEU A 217 -10.55 -11.66 15.95
CA LEU A 217 -10.94 -12.84 16.73
C LEU A 217 -12.39 -12.85 17.19
N TYR A 218 -12.92 -11.68 17.63
CA TYR A 218 -14.30 -11.52 18.12
C TYR A 218 -14.97 -10.24 17.62
N GLY A 219 -14.53 -9.69 16.48
CA GLY A 219 -15.15 -8.52 15.87
C GLY A 219 -14.98 -7.22 16.67
N GLY A 220 -13.87 -7.08 17.38
CA GLY A 220 -13.54 -5.87 18.12
C GLY A 220 -13.10 -4.69 17.22
N GLU A 221 -13.00 -3.51 17.82
CA GLU A 221 -12.53 -2.30 17.14
C GLU A 221 -11.72 -1.43 18.10
N PHE A 222 -10.76 -0.64 17.55
CA PHE A 222 -9.99 0.30 18.38
C PHE A 222 -10.59 1.70 18.44
N THR A 223 -11.44 2.05 17.47
CA THR A 223 -12.17 3.32 17.44
C THR A 223 -13.64 3.07 17.17
N ASN A 224 -14.49 4.04 17.50
CA ASN A 224 -15.88 4.03 17.04
C ASN A 224 -15.95 4.30 15.52
N ALA A 225 -17.09 3.99 14.89
CA ALA A 225 -17.29 4.15 13.45
C ALA A 225 -17.08 5.60 12.92
N ALA A 226 -17.19 6.61 13.78
CA ALA A 226 -16.94 8.00 13.44
C ALA A 226 -15.47 8.43 13.67
N HIS A 227 -14.60 7.53 14.12
CA HIS A 227 -13.19 7.79 14.48
C HIS A 227 -12.99 8.95 15.47
N THR A 228 -13.98 9.21 16.33
CA THR A 228 -13.96 10.31 17.33
C THR A 228 -13.64 9.87 18.74
N ALA A 229 -13.62 8.56 19.00
CA ALA A 229 -13.35 7.98 20.32
C ALA A 229 -12.68 6.61 20.21
N TYR A 230 -11.75 6.33 21.12
CA TYR A 230 -11.14 5.01 21.25
C TYR A 230 -12.09 4.02 21.93
N THR A 231 -12.20 2.81 21.35
CA THR A 231 -12.99 1.67 21.87
C THR A 231 -12.10 0.48 22.28
N VAL A 232 -10.82 0.72 22.49
CA VAL A 232 -9.78 -0.29 22.79
C VAL A 232 -10.21 -1.25 23.88
N ASN A 233 -10.88 -0.76 24.93
CA ASN A 233 -11.37 -1.57 26.06
C ASN A 233 -12.79 -2.12 25.81
N SER A 234 -13.08 -2.58 24.59
CA SER A 234 -14.33 -3.27 24.28
C SER A 234 -14.36 -4.69 24.87
N GLU A 235 -15.56 -5.27 25.03
CA GLU A 235 -15.70 -6.66 25.47
C GLU A 235 -15.02 -7.63 24.51
N ALA A 236 -15.20 -7.41 23.20
CA ALA A 236 -14.61 -8.24 22.13
C ALA A 236 -13.06 -8.22 22.19
N ASN A 237 -12.44 -7.05 22.33
CA ASN A 237 -10.99 -6.93 22.44
C ASN A 237 -10.46 -7.60 23.71
N ARG A 238 -11.17 -7.45 24.85
CA ARG A 238 -10.79 -8.15 26.10
C ARG A 238 -10.87 -9.65 25.94
N GLN A 239 -11.95 -10.16 25.36
CA GLN A 239 -12.14 -11.59 25.11
C GLN A 239 -11.03 -12.13 24.21
N ALA A 240 -10.63 -11.41 23.17
CA ALA A 240 -9.54 -11.79 22.30
C ALA A 240 -8.19 -11.89 23.05
N LEU A 241 -7.86 -10.89 23.86
CA LEU A 241 -6.63 -10.88 24.65
C LEU A 241 -6.64 -11.97 25.75
N GLU A 242 -7.78 -12.21 26.39
CA GLU A 242 -7.95 -13.30 27.36
C GLU A 242 -7.79 -14.68 26.72
N LEU A 243 -8.36 -14.88 25.50
CA LEU A 243 -8.15 -16.08 24.72
C LEU A 243 -6.67 -16.28 24.45
N LEU A 244 -6.00 -15.34 23.80
CA LEU A 244 -4.59 -15.44 23.43
C LEU A 244 -3.71 -15.73 24.65
N ARG A 245 -3.97 -15.06 25.78
CA ARG A 245 -3.23 -15.26 27.04
C ARG A 245 -3.47 -16.64 27.65
N SER A 246 -4.59 -17.27 27.39
CA SER A 246 -4.92 -18.60 27.90
C SER A 246 -4.34 -19.76 27.08
N MET A 247 -3.75 -19.46 25.92
CA MET A 247 -3.24 -20.48 24.98
C MET A 247 -1.75 -20.72 25.23
N ASP A 248 -1.38 -21.95 25.63
CA ASP A 248 0.03 -22.34 25.80
C ASP A 248 0.88 -22.19 24.53
N GLY A 249 0.26 -22.24 23.36
CA GLY A 249 0.91 -22.10 22.06
C GLY A 249 1.09 -20.65 21.58
N VAL A 250 0.77 -19.63 22.41
CA VAL A 250 0.94 -18.22 22.12
C VAL A 250 1.81 -17.58 23.20
N SER A 251 2.91 -16.96 22.82
CA SER A 251 3.72 -16.14 23.72
C SER A 251 3.31 -14.66 23.64
N PHE A 252 3.69 -13.91 24.66
CA PHE A 252 3.56 -12.45 24.70
C PHE A 252 4.96 -11.87 24.87
N ASP A 253 5.38 -11.07 23.91
CA ASP A 253 6.68 -10.43 23.94
C ASP A 253 6.52 -8.93 23.62
N ASP A 254 6.69 -8.10 24.63
CA ASP A 254 6.60 -6.64 24.53
C ASP A 254 7.91 -5.97 24.12
N ALA A 255 8.98 -6.77 23.95
CA ALA A 255 10.28 -6.28 23.53
C ALA A 255 10.48 -6.32 22.00
N ILE A 256 9.67 -7.11 21.26
CA ILE A 256 9.78 -7.25 19.81
C ILE A 256 8.70 -6.46 19.05
N ASN A 257 9.04 -6.05 17.84
CA ASN A 257 8.14 -5.45 16.86
C ASN A 257 7.78 -6.47 15.75
N GLY A 258 7.02 -6.02 14.73
CA GLY A 258 6.60 -6.89 13.64
C GLY A 258 7.75 -7.39 12.75
N GLU A 259 8.83 -6.64 12.59
CA GLU A 259 10.00 -7.06 11.82
C GLU A 259 10.78 -8.16 12.54
N GLU A 260 10.95 -8.03 13.85
CA GLU A 260 11.58 -9.03 14.68
C GLU A 260 10.73 -10.31 14.79
N GLU A 261 9.39 -10.17 14.88
CA GLU A 261 8.47 -11.30 14.82
C GLU A 261 8.57 -12.05 13.49
N ALA A 262 8.60 -11.33 12.36
CA ALA A 262 8.78 -11.93 11.04
C ALA A 262 10.14 -12.65 10.92
N THR A 263 11.20 -12.10 11.51
CA THR A 263 12.51 -12.74 11.57
C THR A 263 12.45 -14.07 12.34
N LEU A 264 11.80 -14.10 13.51
CA LEU A 264 11.60 -15.33 14.28
C LEU A 264 10.78 -16.37 13.50
N PHE A 265 9.82 -15.93 12.72
CA PHE A 265 9.03 -16.78 11.84
C PHE A 265 9.85 -17.35 10.68
N TYR A 266 10.65 -16.54 9.98
CA TYR A 266 11.54 -17.01 8.92
C TYR A 266 12.55 -18.06 9.41
N HIS A 267 13.08 -17.88 10.62
CA HIS A 267 14.00 -18.83 11.27
C HIS A 267 13.29 -19.98 11.99
N GLU A 268 11.98 -20.13 11.79
CA GLU A 268 11.17 -21.23 12.31
C GLU A 268 11.09 -21.32 13.84
N ALA A 269 11.45 -20.27 14.56
CA ALA A 269 11.15 -20.15 15.99
C ALA A 269 9.62 -20.05 16.20
N LEU A 270 8.94 -19.26 15.35
CA LEU A 270 7.49 -19.24 15.27
C LEU A 270 6.99 -20.02 14.05
N LYS A 271 5.74 -20.48 14.11
CA LYS A 271 5.07 -21.20 13.00
C LYS A 271 3.94 -20.40 12.37
N ILE A 272 3.61 -19.28 12.98
CA ILE A 272 2.59 -18.32 12.57
C ILE A 272 3.19 -16.94 12.74
N SER A 273 3.08 -16.08 11.70
CA SER A 273 3.37 -14.65 11.77
C SER A 273 2.09 -13.85 11.65
N PHE A 274 1.95 -12.81 12.45
CA PHE A 274 0.83 -11.87 12.40
C PHE A 274 1.16 -10.61 11.58
N CYS A 275 2.41 -10.49 11.11
CA CYS A 275 2.89 -9.36 10.32
C CYS A 275 3.35 -9.85 8.94
N TRP A 276 2.42 -9.97 8.00
CA TRP A 276 2.72 -10.46 6.66
C TRP A 276 2.13 -9.58 5.57
N SER A 277 2.89 -9.37 4.52
CA SER A 277 2.53 -8.56 3.37
C SER A 277 2.87 -9.27 2.05
N LEU A 278 2.32 -8.75 0.96
CA LEU A 278 2.67 -9.21 -0.38
C LEU A 278 4.17 -9.09 -0.67
N SER A 279 4.80 -7.99 -0.22
CA SER A 279 6.24 -7.79 -0.39
C SER A 279 7.04 -8.90 0.29
N GLN A 280 6.71 -9.26 1.53
CA GLN A 280 7.37 -10.38 2.24
C GLN A 280 7.16 -11.72 1.53
N GLN A 281 5.97 -11.95 0.94
CA GLN A 281 5.71 -13.19 0.18
C GLN A 281 6.53 -13.29 -1.10
N LEU A 282 6.84 -12.17 -1.74
CA LEU A 282 7.53 -12.12 -3.04
C LEU A 282 9.03 -11.89 -2.92
N THR A 283 9.52 -11.41 -1.79
CA THR A 283 10.93 -11.07 -1.58
C THR A 283 11.68 -12.24 -0.94
N PRO A 284 12.81 -12.67 -1.53
CA PRO A 284 13.72 -13.62 -0.89
C PRO A 284 14.23 -13.10 0.46
N VAL A 285 14.33 -13.97 1.45
CA VAL A 285 15.03 -13.66 2.71
C VAL A 285 16.53 -13.72 2.49
N VAL A 286 17.24 -12.76 3.02
CA VAL A 286 18.71 -12.68 2.93
C VAL A 286 19.29 -12.76 4.33
N ASP A 287 20.07 -13.80 4.59
CA ASP A 287 20.85 -13.92 5.82
C ASP A 287 22.24 -13.32 5.59
N GLU A 288 22.52 -12.23 6.29
CA GLU A 288 23.84 -11.62 6.28
C GLU A 288 24.84 -12.49 7.10
N PRO A 289 26.03 -12.74 6.57
CA PRO A 289 27.00 -13.58 7.26
C PRO A 289 27.57 -12.87 8.49
N GLU A 290 27.85 -13.63 9.56
CA GLU A 290 28.56 -13.11 10.75
C GLU A 290 30.04 -12.83 10.45
N GLU A 291 30.62 -13.49 9.45
CA GLU A 291 32.05 -13.33 9.07
C GLU A 291 32.18 -12.22 8.01
N GLU A 292 33.05 -11.26 8.29
CA GLU A 292 33.35 -10.15 7.36
C GLU A 292 33.92 -10.68 6.03
N GLY A 293 33.18 -10.40 4.92
CA GLY A 293 33.60 -10.79 3.56
C GLY A 293 33.08 -12.15 3.09
N ALA A 294 32.24 -12.83 3.86
CA ALA A 294 31.46 -13.96 3.36
C ALA A 294 30.26 -13.46 2.53
N ASP A 295 29.83 -14.27 1.57
CA ASP A 295 28.65 -13.94 0.74
C ASP A 295 27.36 -14.19 1.55
N PRO A 296 26.33 -13.32 1.40
CA PRO A 296 25.03 -13.53 2.03
C PRO A 296 24.33 -14.79 1.47
N VAL A 297 23.56 -15.45 2.31
CA VAL A 297 22.72 -16.57 1.88
C VAL A 297 21.36 -16.03 1.48
N ILE A 298 20.97 -16.25 0.21
CA ILE A 298 19.68 -15.84 -0.34
C ILE A 298 18.78 -17.07 -0.38
N HIS A 299 17.64 -17.00 0.31
CA HIS A 299 16.62 -18.03 0.35
C HIS A 299 15.53 -17.76 -0.69
N ASP A 300 14.77 -18.79 -1.08
CA ASP A 300 13.68 -18.62 -2.04
C ASP A 300 12.51 -17.80 -1.44
N ALA A 301 11.90 -16.95 -2.25
CA ALA A 301 10.69 -16.23 -1.87
C ALA A 301 9.56 -17.20 -1.48
N GLY A 302 8.78 -16.86 -0.46
CA GLY A 302 7.72 -17.72 0.06
C GLY A 302 8.22 -18.98 0.77
N LYS A 303 9.49 -18.98 1.22
CA LYS A 303 10.12 -20.06 1.96
C LYS A 303 10.78 -19.53 3.24
N THR A 304 10.83 -20.41 4.26
CA THR A 304 11.67 -20.18 5.44
C THR A 304 13.14 -20.41 5.11
N VAL A 305 14.04 -20.06 6.02
CA VAL A 305 15.50 -20.27 5.86
C VAL A 305 15.89 -21.74 5.67
N ASN A 306 15.07 -22.69 6.10
CA ASN A 306 15.26 -24.13 5.86
C ASN A 306 14.41 -24.68 4.69
N GLY A 307 13.81 -23.81 3.89
CA GLY A 307 13.07 -24.16 2.66
C GLY A 307 11.66 -24.67 2.88
N GLN A 308 11.08 -24.50 4.09
CA GLN A 308 9.69 -24.85 4.34
C GLN A 308 8.75 -23.83 3.67
N THR A 309 7.59 -24.31 3.26
CA THR A 309 6.62 -23.49 2.52
C THR A 309 5.91 -22.51 3.44
N ILE A 310 5.91 -21.25 3.04
CA ILE A 310 5.14 -20.18 3.68
C ILE A 310 3.84 -19.99 2.89
N GLU A 311 2.70 -20.15 3.56
CA GLU A 311 1.38 -19.83 3.03
C GLU A 311 0.81 -18.61 3.76
N PHE A 312 0.19 -17.71 3.01
CA PHE A 312 -0.48 -16.54 3.58
C PHE A 312 -1.95 -16.85 3.86
N MET A 313 -2.47 -16.27 4.94
CA MET A 313 -3.83 -16.50 5.43
C MET A 313 -4.46 -15.18 5.89
N SER A 314 -5.79 -15.08 5.83
CA SER A 314 -6.50 -14.00 6.51
C SER A 314 -6.38 -14.16 8.04
N PHE A 315 -6.70 -13.11 8.80
CA PHE A 315 -6.84 -13.25 10.25
C PHE A 315 -8.06 -14.12 10.59
N PRO A 316 -7.97 -14.95 11.64
CA PRO A 316 -9.12 -15.74 12.08
C PRO A 316 -10.23 -14.85 12.64
N SER A 317 -11.48 -15.21 12.34
CA SER A 317 -12.66 -14.51 12.87
C SER A 317 -13.74 -15.54 13.28
N GLU A 318 -14.76 -15.12 14.02
CA GLU A 318 -15.82 -16.06 14.45
C GLU A 318 -16.51 -16.75 13.27
N THR A 319 -16.68 -16.06 12.14
CA THR A 319 -17.38 -16.55 10.94
C THR A 319 -16.45 -17.04 9.83
N GLY A 320 -15.15 -16.77 9.93
CA GLY A 320 -14.19 -16.94 8.82
C GLY A 320 -14.15 -15.73 7.89
N GLU A 321 -15.03 -14.75 8.04
CA GLU A 321 -14.97 -13.49 7.32
C GLU A 321 -14.04 -12.52 8.06
N SER A 322 -12.85 -12.35 7.52
CA SER A 322 -11.81 -11.50 8.09
C SER A 322 -12.00 -10.03 7.70
N ARG A 323 -11.46 -9.13 8.53
CA ARG A 323 -11.33 -7.70 8.24
C ARG A 323 -9.84 -7.37 8.15
N LEU A 324 -9.31 -7.29 6.94
CA LEU A 324 -7.89 -7.06 6.73
C LEU A 324 -7.57 -5.56 6.74
N PRO A 325 -6.49 -5.16 7.41
CA PRO A 325 -5.92 -3.83 7.20
C PRO A 325 -5.29 -3.77 5.81
N GLY A 326 -5.38 -2.62 5.18
CA GLY A 326 -4.80 -2.42 3.85
C GLY A 326 -4.41 -0.99 3.60
N ASP A 327 -3.75 -0.78 2.48
CA ASP A 327 -3.33 0.51 1.97
C ASP A 327 -3.85 0.71 0.55
N ILE A 328 -3.99 1.96 0.16
CA ILE A 328 -4.28 2.34 -1.22
C ILE A 328 -3.29 3.40 -1.69
N TRP A 329 -2.95 3.32 -2.97
CA TRP A 329 -2.21 4.35 -3.68
C TRP A 329 -3.15 5.12 -4.59
N GLY A 330 -2.95 6.41 -4.69
CA GLY A 330 -3.75 7.26 -5.57
C GLY A 330 -3.10 8.60 -5.83
N PHE A 331 -3.75 9.38 -6.67
CA PHE A 331 -3.27 10.67 -7.09
C PHE A 331 -4.04 11.80 -6.40
N GLY A 332 -3.31 12.81 -5.93
CA GLY A 332 -3.84 14.11 -5.54
C GLY A 332 -3.29 15.21 -6.44
N VAL A 333 -4.01 16.33 -6.55
CA VAL A 333 -3.62 17.51 -7.33
C VAL A 333 -3.49 18.68 -6.39
N PHE A 334 -2.34 19.35 -6.34
CA PHE A 334 -2.19 20.58 -5.59
C PHE A 334 -2.92 21.73 -6.30
N ASP A 335 -3.68 22.50 -5.54
CA ASP A 335 -4.36 23.71 -6.04
C ASP A 335 -3.39 24.88 -6.04
N ASN A 336 -2.64 25.01 -7.13
CA ASN A 336 -1.70 26.11 -7.35
C ASN A 336 -2.36 27.34 -8.01
N GLY A 337 -3.71 27.36 -8.11
CA GLY A 337 -4.48 28.47 -8.70
C GLY A 337 -4.47 28.50 -10.23
N ASP A 338 -3.95 27.48 -10.90
CA ASP A 338 -3.94 27.33 -12.37
C ASP A 338 -4.91 26.23 -12.80
N GLN A 339 -6.11 26.61 -13.21
CA GLN A 339 -7.16 25.67 -13.63
C GLN A 339 -6.73 24.83 -14.84
N THR A 340 -5.91 25.39 -15.75
CA THR A 340 -5.44 24.68 -16.95
C THR A 340 -4.54 23.50 -16.54
N LYS A 341 -3.68 23.70 -15.55
CA LYS A 341 -2.86 22.63 -14.99
C LYS A 341 -3.68 21.60 -14.20
N ILE A 342 -4.66 22.05 -13.42
CA ILE A 342 -5.57 21.14 -12.69
C ILE A 342 -6.34 20.24 -13.69
N ASP A 343 -6.86 20.80 -14.78
CA ASP A 343 -7.59 20.04 -15.80
C ASP A 343 -6.65 19.04 -16.51
N ALA A 344 -5.45 19.46 -16.85
CA ALA A 344 -4.43 18.58 -17.43
C ALA A 344 -3.99 17.46 -16.48
N ALA A 345 -3.87 17.76 -15.18
CA ALA A 345 -3.59 16.79 -14.15
C ALA A 345 -4.72 15.74 -14.04
N LYS A 346 -5.98 16.16 -14.11
CA LYS A 346 -7.12 15.24 -14.14
C LYS A 346 -7.10 14.31 -15.37
N LEU A 347 -6.63 14.77 -16.52
CA LEU A 347 -6.46 13.92 -17.70
C LEU A 347 -5.39 12.84 -17.47
N LEU A 348 -4.28 13.19 -16.81
CA LEU A 348 -3.24 12.23 -16.44
C LEU A 348 -3.78 11.19 -15.45
N ILE A 349 -4.51 11.62 -14.43
CA ILE A 349 -5.13 10.73 -13.46
C ILE A 349 -6.10 9.76 -14.16
N ARG A 350 -7.00 10.28 -15.01
CA ARG A 350 -7.92 9.43 -15.78
C ARG A 350 -7.18 8.43 -16.65
N PHE A 351 -6.12 8.83 -17.30
CA PHE A 351 -5.32 7.92 -18.13
C PHE A 351 -4.76 6.73 -17.33
N PHE A 352 -4.18 6.99 -16.15
CA PHE A 352 -3.51 5.97 -15.36
C PHE A 352 -4.41 5.23 -14.36
N ALA A 353 -5.47 5.84 -13.88
CA ALA A 353 -6.31 5.24 -12.83
C ALA A 353 -7.65 4.69 -13.35
N ASP A 354 -8.12 5.12 -14.53
CA ASP A 354 -9.39 4.72 -15.10
C ASP A 354 -9.39 4.67 -16.65
N GLY A 355 -8.24 4.63 -17.28
CA GLY A 355 -8.09 4.68 -18.72
C GLY A 355 -7.20 3.56 -19.26
N GLN A 356 -6.77 3.77 -20.51
CA GLN A 356 -5.95 2.78 -21.21
C GLN A 356 -4.57 2.53 -20.57
N GLY A 357 -4.07 3.41 -19.72
CA GLY A 357 -2.81 3.27 -18.99
C GLY A 357 -2.94 2.50 -17.67
N THR A 358 -4.16 2.22 -17.20
CA THR A 358 -4.40 1.68 -15.84
C THR A 358 -3.70 0.35 -15.60
N SER A 359 -3.75 -0.59 -16.56
CA SER A 359 -3.08 -1.89 -16.42
C SER A 359 -1.56 -1.75 -16.18
N ALA A 360 -0.91 -0.84 -16.91
CA ALA A 360 0.53 -0.60 -16.77
C ALA A 360 0.82 0.13 -15.45
N ALA A 361 0.01 1.11 -15.10
CA ALA A 361 0.14 1.90 -13.88
C ALA A 361 -0.02 1.04 -12.60
N VAL A 362 -1.03 0.15 -12.56
CA VAL A 362 -1.22 -0.79 -11.44
C VAL A 362 -0.09 -1.83 -11.39
N ARG A 363 0.34 -2.38 -12.53
CA ARG A 363 1.49 -3.30 -12.54
C ARG A 363 2.76 -2.65 -11.98
N ALA A 364 2.95 -1.36 -12.25
CA ALA A 364 4.09 -0.61 -11.73
C ALA A 364 4.06 -0.45 -10.20
N THR A 365 2.89 -0.51 -9.56
CA THR A 365 2.83 -0.55 -8.08
C THR A 365 3.25 -1.91 -7.52
N GLY A 366 3.17 -2.98 -8.32
CA GLY A 366 3.33 -4.35 -7.85
C GLY A 366 2.15 -4.85 -7.01
N GLU A 367 1.02 -4.13 -6.98
CA GLU A 367 -0.14 -4.39 -6.13
C GLU A 367 -1.40 -4.70 -6.97
N PHE A 368 -2.58 -4.57 -6.38
CA PHE A 368 -3.84 -5.00 -6.98
C PHE A 368 -4.68 -3.81 -7.46
N PRO A 369 -5.41 -3.99 -8.58
CA PRO A 369 -6.30 -2.95 -9.06
C PRO A 369 -7.43 -2.71 -8.07
N ILE A 370 -7.77 -1.44 -7.88
CA ILE A 370 -8.87 -1.04 -7.00
C ILE A 370 -10.25 -1.22 -7.66
N ARG A 371 -10.27 -1.43 -8.98
CA ARG A 371 -11.45 -1.66 -9.80
C ARG A 371 -11.30 -2.89 -10.68
N SER A 372 -12.40 -3.48 -11.10
CA SER A 372 -12.42 -4.69 -11.94
C SER A 372 -12.18 -4.42 -13.42
N ALA A 373 -12.40 -3.20 -13.89
CA ALA A 373 -12.21 -2.79 -15.28
C ALA A 373 -11.83 -1.31 -15.40
N ALA A 374 -11.14 -0.94 -16.49
CA ALA A 374 -10.86 0.42 -16.89
C ALA A 374 -10.79 0.50 -18.42
N ASP A 375 -11.49 1.47 -19.03
CA ASP A 375 -11.54 1.69 -20.49
C ASP A 375 -11.75 0.38 -21.30
N GLY A 376 -12.67 -0.48 -20.81
CA GLY A 376 -12.97 -1.76 -21.45
C GLY A 376 -11.92 -2.87 -21.25
N VAL A 377 -10.86 -2.62 -20.49
CA VAL A 377 -9.86 -3.61 -20.10
C VAL A 377 -10.26 -4.28 -18.79
N ASN A 378 -10.33 -5.61 -18.79
CA ASN A 378 -10.58 -6.38 -17.57
C ASN A 378 -9.32 -6.42 -16.70
N LEU A 379 -9.39 -5.80 -15.53
CA LEU A 379 -8.32 -5.74 -14.54
C LEU A 379 -8.39 -6.87 -13.50
N ALA A 380 -9.52 -7.56 -13.37
CA ALA A 380 -9.66 -8.67 -12.44
C ALA A 380 -8.66 -9.81 -12.71
N ASN A 381 -8.20 -9.93 -13.96
CA ASN A 381 -7.20 -10.92 -14.40
C ASN A 381 -5.82 -10.28 -14.63
N LEU A 382 -5.54 -9.12 -14.06
CA LEU A 382 -4.29 -8.39 -14.30
C LEU A 382 -3.06 -9.26 -14.03
N TRP A 383 -3.10 -10.09 -13.03
CA TRP A 383 -2.00 -10.96 -12.60
C TRP A 383 -2.14 -12.41 -13.06
N ALA A 384 -2.99 -12.69 -14.07
CA ALA A 384 -3.13 -14.03 -14.63
C ALA A 384 -1.77 -14.57 -15.11
N GLY A 385 -1.44 -15.82 -14.70
CA GLY A 385 -0.15 -16.45 -14.95
C GLY A 385 0.92 -16.20 -13.87
N ASN A 386 0.61 -15.42 -12.85
CA ASN A 386 1.39 -15.35 -11.61
C ASN A 386 0.53 -15.91 -10.47
N ASP A 387 0.81 -17.16 -10.08
CA ASP A 387 -0.03 -17.87 -9.12
C ASP A 387 -0.04 -17.20 -7.74
N THR A 388 1.10 -16.72 -7.26
CA THR A 388 1.20 -16.00 -5.97
C THR A 388 0.34 -14.74 -5.98
N MET A 389 0.46 -13.91 -7.00
CA MET A 389 -0.34 -12.70 -7.13
C MET A 389 -1.83 -13.01 -7.27
N THR A 390 -2.19 -14.03 -8.04
CA THR A 390 -3.58 -14.45 -8.22
C THR A 390 -4.19 -14.91 -6.90
N GLU A 391 -3.46 -15.71 -6.14
CA GLU A 391 -3.92 -16.23 -4.85
C GLU A 391 -3.96 -15.15 -3.77
N TYR A 392 -2.92 -14.30 -3.69
CA TYR A 392 -2.90 -13.20 -2.72
C TYR A 392 -4.01 -12.15 -3.01
N GLY A 393 -4.29 -11.90 -4.27
CA GLY A 393 -5.36 -10.99 -4.71
C GLY A 393 -6.74 -11.36 -4.17
N LYS A 394 -7.00 -12.62 -3.83
CA LYS A 394 -8.27 -13.02 -3.18
C LYS A 394 -8.47 -12.36 -1.82
N LEU A 395 -7.38 -12.05 -1.12
CA LEU A 395 -7.44 -11.40 0.19
C LEU A 395 -7.92 -9.94 0.11
N THR A 396 -7.77 -9.28 -1.04
CA THR A 396 -8.22 -7.87 -1.19
C THR A 396 -9.74 -7.72 -0.99
N ALA A 397 -10.52 -8.78 -1.22
CA ALA A 397 -11.96 -8.80 -0.95
C ALA A 397 -12.29 -8.64 0.56
N TYR A 398 -11.35 -8.90 1.44
CA TYR A 398 -11.49 -8.76 2.90
C TYR A 398 -10.97 -7.44 3.44
N MET A 399 -10.48 -6.54 2.58
CA MET A 399 -10.03 -5.21 3.01
C MET A 399 -11.19 -4.45 3.67
N ALA A 400 -11.03 -4.10 4.93
CA ALA A 400 -12.07 -3.46 5.73
C ALA A 400 -11.57 -2.29 6.58
N THR A 401 -10.26 -2.15 6.73
CA THR A 401 -9.62 -1.08 7.51
C THR A 401 -8.33 -0.64 6.85
N PHE A 402 -7.84 0.55 7.22
CA PHE A 402 -6.51 1.02 6.79
C PHE A 402 -5.46 0.76 7.86
N THR A 403 -4.21 0.61 7.44
CA THR A 403 -3.08 0.31 8.32
C THR A 403 -2.67 1.48 9.21
N SER A 404 -3.10 2.68 8.91
CA SER A 404 -2.72 3.92 9.62
C SER A 404 -3.50 4.18 10.90
#